data_cf8e6661b1f6a882c64b4fee1b442bb4
#
_entry.id   cf8e6661b1f6a882c64b4fee1b442bb4
#
_cell.length_a   1.000
_cell.length_b   1.000
_cell.length_c   1.000
_cell.angle_alpha   90.00
_cell.angle_beta   90.00
_cell.angle_gamma   90.00
#
_symmetry.space_group_name_H-M   'P 1'
#
loop_
_entity.id
_entity.type
_entity.pdbx_description
1 polymer ?
#
loop_
_entity_poly.entity_id
_entity_poly.type
_entity_poly.pdbx_seq_one_letter_code
_entity_poly.pdbx_strand_id
1 'polypeptide(L)'
;MRKLPLLFLAATLCLAESPMIANLAKLAKTDPAAFRKELTDEALKQGTANRGEGPDFLFAVESASQPGLFLNDEPGPKMQRGKEAGVWFARETLTVRRTHNFHYIIDGKSFGGATDVMAFGPDSYLRPGVPEGKLDGKHVHASKLYPGMLSDYWVYVPAQYDPKTPAAVMVWQDGEVLVPRESSRNQIVFDNLTHEKKIPVIIYVLISPGLTDGQRMRSIEYDTMDDRYPRFLRDEVLPEVGKKYNLRQDGYSRAIAGDSSGGICAFNAAYMHPELFTRVLSRIGSFTSIQWKPGVLDGGNVYPFKIRKDSKKNIRVWLQDGSGDLENNNGSWPMQNIAMANSLKMEEYDFHFTWGNGTHSRNGGHVELAEEMIWLWRDYDPAKSSQEFVMDPAEKEKPYFRVNALNR
;
A
#
# COMPACT_ATOMS: atom_id res chain seq x y z
N MET A 1 -9.17 -31.17 -40.04
CA MET A 1 -9.58 -29.81 -39.64
C MET A 1 -8.45 -29.19 -38.82
N ARG A 2 -7.66 -28.30 -39.42
CA ARG A 2 -6.53 -27.62 -38.78
C ARG A 2 -7.10 -26.48 -37.92
N LYS A 3 -6.84 -26.48 -36.60
CA LYS A 3 -7.11 -25.37 -35.69
C LYS A 3 -6.05 -24.28 -35.92
N LEU A 4 -6.48 -23.12 -36.41
CA LEU A 4 -5.65 -21.91 -36.44
C LEU A 4 -5.45 -21.43 -34.97
N PRO A 5 -4.23 -21.03 -34.57
CA PRO A 5 -4.04 -20.36 -33.29
C PRO A 5 -4.56 -18.91 -33.41
N LEU A 6 -5.44 -18.52 -32.49
CA LEU A 6 -5.79 -17.10 -32.30
C LEU A 6 -4.54 -16.39 -31.75
N LEU A 7 -3.91 -15.58 -32.59
CA LEU A 7 -2.95 -14.58 -32.16
C LEU A 7 -3.72 -13.48 -31.40
N PHE A 8 -3.58 -13.41 -30.09
CA PHE A 8 -3.93 -12.21 -29.35
C PHE A 8 -2.90 -11.13 -29.69
N LEU A 9 -3.29 -10.21 -30.57
CA LEU A 9 -2.57 -8.96 -30.77
C LEU A 9 -2.79 -8.11 -29.49
N ALA A 10 -1.83 -8.11 -28.58
CA ALA A 10 -1.76 -7.10 -27.52
C ALA A 10 -1.53 -5.75 -28.22
N ALA A 11 -2.59 -4.96 -28.38
CA ALA A 11 -2.48 -3.56 -28.76
C ALA A 11 -1.74 -2.84 -27.62
N THR A 12 -0.44 -2.65 -27.79
CA THR A 12 0.33 -1.69 -27.00
C THR A 12 -0.26 -0.32 -27.30
N LEU A 13 -1.17 0.17 -26.47
CA LEU A 13 -1.49 1.60 -26.45
C LEU A 13 -0.17 2.31 -26.16
N CYS A 14 0.45 2.89 -27.18
CA CYS A 14 1.45 3.92 -26.99
C CYS A 14 0.74 5.10 -26.30
N LEU A 15 0.75 5.14 -24.98
CA LEU A 15 0.35 6.32 -24.22
C LEU A 15 1.29 7.44 -24.70
N ALA A 16 0.70 8.56 -25.15
CA ALA A 16 1.49 9.73 -25.47
C ALA A 16 2.30 10.15 -24.24
N GLU A 17 3.56 10.52 -24.45
CA GLU A 17 4.45 11.01 -23.39
C GLU A 17 3.75 12.12 -22.59
N SER A 18 3.91 12.10 -21.26
CA SER A 18 3.38 13.13 -20.36
C SER A 18 3.78 14.53 -20.83
N PRO A 19 2.82 15.44 -21.09
CA PRO A 19 3.13 16.83 -21.47
C PRO A 19 3.99 17.55 -20.42
N MET A 20 3.83 17.21 -19.13
CA MET A 20 4.64 17.76 -18.05
C MET A 20 6.10 17.32 -18.19
N ILE A 21 6.36 16.03 -18.41
CA ILE A 21 7.72 15.50 -18.56
C ILE A 21 8.38 16.00 -19.85
N ALA A 22 7.64 16.04 -20.96
CA ALA A 22 8.10 16.61 -22.21
C ALA A 22 8.49 18.10 -22.07
N ASN A 23 7.66 18.90 -21.39
CA ASN A 23 7.96 20.30 -21.10
C ASN A 23 9.19 20.46 -20.21
N LEU A 24 9.32 19.66 -19.17
CA LEU A 24 10.45 19.69 -18.25
C LEU A 24 11.78 19.39 -19.00
N ALA A 25 11.79 18.39 -19.87
CA ALA A 25 12.94 18.07 -20.72
C ALA A 25 13.28 19.20 -21.72
N LYS A 26 12.27 19.91 -22.22
CA LYS A 26 12.45 21.11 -23.04
C LYS A 26 13.08 22.24 -22.23
N LEU A 27 12.60 22.50 -21.00
CA LEU A 27 13.16 23.52 -20.12
C LEU A 27 14.65 23.25 -19.80
N ALA A 28 15.02 22.00 -19.57
CA ALA A 28 16.43 21.63 -19.38
C ALA A 28 17.34 22.10 -20.51
N LYS A 29 16.83 22.17 -21.74
CA LYS A 29 17.57 22.59 -22.96
C LYS A 29 17.40 24.06 -23.33
N THR A 30 16.37 24.74 -22.84
CA THR A 30 16.01 26.09 -23.31
C THR A 30 16.04 27.14 -22.21
N ASP A 31 15.59 26.80 -20.99
CA ASP A 31 15.43 27.72 -19.86
C ASP A 31 15.91 27.08 -18.54
N PRO A 32 17.22 27.17 -18.22
CA PRO A 32 17.76 26.60 -16.99
C PRO A 32 17.13 27.14 -15.70
N ALA A 33 16.73 28.40 -15.68
CA ALA A 33 16.14 29.01 -14.49
C ALA A 33 14.76 28.40 -14.19
N ALA A 34 13.92 28.23 -15.20
CA ALA A 34 12.65 27.56 -15.06
C ALA A 34 12.81 26.07 -14.71
N PHE A 35 13.79 25.38 -15.29
CA PHE A 35 14.12 23.99 -14.97
C PHE A 35 14.51 23.82 -13.50
N ARG A 36 15.40 24.70 -12.99
CA ARG A 36 15.80 24.68 -11.57
C ARG A 36 14.64 25.01 -10.62
N LYS A 37 13.73 25.89 -11.01
CA LYS A 37 12.53 26.19 -10.23
C LYS A 37 11.64 24.96 -10.06
N GLU A 38 11.49 24.14 -11.09
CA GLU A 38 10.68 22.92 -11.05
C GLU A 38 11.33 21.79 -10.23
N LEU A 39 12.65 21.65 -10.28
CA LEU A 39 13.37 20.52 -9.65
C LEU A 39 14.06 20.90 -8.34
N THR A 40 14.20 22.18 -8.03
CA THR A 40 14.94 22.81 -6.94
C THR A 40 16.47 22.67 -7.06
N ASP A 41 17.17 23.71 -6.67
CA ASP A 41 18.66 23.73 -6.67
C ASP A 41 19.22 22.68 -5.70
N GLU A 42 18.58 22.53 -4.56
CA GLU A 42 19.01 21.59 -3.53
C GLU A 42 18.92 20.14 -4.03
N ALA A 43 17.77 19.75 -4.61
CA ALA A 43 17.60 18.40 -5.12
C ALA A 43 18.55 18.07 -6.28
N LEU A 44 18.84 19.04 -7.18
CA LEU A 44 19.82 18.86 -8.25
C LEU A 44 21.22 18.62 -7.68
N LYS A 45 21.66 19.42 -6.68
CA LYS A 45 22.96 19.27 -6.03
C LYS A 45 23.10 18.00 -5.21
N GLN A 46 22.01 17.57 -4.56
CA GLN A 46 21.98 16.34 -3.78
C GLN A 46 21.78 15.09 -4.66
N GLY A 47 21.45 15.25 -5.95
CA GLY A 47 21.16 14.14 -6.85
C GLY A 47 19.83 13.42 -6.53
N THR A 48 18.88 14.12 -5.90
CA THR A 48 17.55 13.56 -5.57
C THR A 48 16.44 14.05 -6.50
N ALA A 49 16.78 14.93 -7.46
CA ALA A 49 15.81 15.56 -8.33
C ALA A 49 15.16 14.55 -9.31
N ASN A 50 13.86 14.40 -9.18
CA ASN A 50 13.04 13.62 -10.09
C ASN A 50 11.62 14.22 -10.20
N ARG A 51 10.94 13.95 -11.29
CA ARG A 51 9.52 14.23 -11.52
C ARG A 51 8.92 13.10 -12.31
N GLY A 52 7.72 12.70 -11.95
CA GLY A 52 6.97 11.64 -12.62
C GLY A 52 5.49 11.96 -12.79
N GLU A 53 4.92 11.51 -13.88
CA GLU A 53 3.48 11.52 -14.13
C GLU A 53 3.10 10.25 -14.89
N GLY A 54 2.26 9.41 -14.27
CA GLY A 54 1.99 8.08 -14.79
C GLY A 54 3.28 7.25 -14.88
N PRO A 55 3.55 6.68 -16.07
CA PRO A 55 4.79 5.93 -16.30
C PRO A 55 6.01 6.81 -16.62
N ASP A 56 5.82 8.08 -17.00
CA ASP A 56 6.89 8.92 -17.52
C ASP A 56 7.61 9.65 -16.40
N PHE A 57 8.93 9.56 -16.41
CA PHE A 57 9.81 10.18 -15.40
C PHE A 57 10.95 10.97 -16.04
N LEU A 58 11.38 12.00 -15.33
CA LEU A 58 12.62 12.73 -15.59
C LEU A 58 13.46 12.74 -14.30
N PHE A 59 14.72 12.33 -14.46
CA PHE A 59 15.75 12.35 -13.41
C PHE A 59 16.79 13.40 -13.77
N ALA A 60 17.27 14.14 -12.79
CA ALA A 60 18.28 15.16 -13.03
C ALA A 60 19.28 15.30 -11.87
N VAL A 61 20.50 15.73 -12.20
CA VAL A 61 21.58 15.93 -11.23
C VAL A 61 22.55 16.98 -11.69
N GLU A 62 23.16 17.69 -10.76
CA GLU A 62 24.30 18.59 -11.00
C GLU A 62 25.61 17.83 -10.80
N SER A 63 26.45 17.78 -11.84
CA SER A 63 27.74 17.11 -11.81
C SER A 63 28.73 17.71 -12.83
N ALA A 64 30.00 17.82 -12.46
CA ALA A 64 31.06 18.26 -13.37
C ALA A 64 31.35 17.23 -14.47
N SER A 65 31.28 15.93 -14.14
CA SER A 65 31.45 14.80 -15.06
C SER A 65 30.12 14.18 -15.44
N GLN A 66 30.07 13.45 -16.54
CA GLN A 66 28.85 12.77 -16.98
C GLN A 66 28.47 11.67 -16.01
N PRO A 67 27.29 11.74 -15.36
CA PRO A 67 26.82 10.70 -14.47
C PRO A 67 26.22 9.51 -15.24
N GLY A 68 26.32 8.32 -14.67
CA GLY A 68 25.50 7.15 -15.03
C GLY A 68 24.29 7.09 -14.14
N LEU A 69 23.07 7.06 -14.69
CA LEU A 69 21.83 6.81 -13.93
C LEU A 69 21.65 5.31 -13.75
N PHE A 70 21.30 4.91 -12.54
CA PHE A 70 20.88 3.55 -12.21
C PHE A 70 19.44 3.56 -11.69
N LEU A 71 18.62 2.60 -12.13
CA LEU A 71 17.22 2.41 -11.76
C LEU A 71 17.05 0.98 -11.27
N ASN A 72 16.58 0.80 -10.03
CA ASN A 72 16.45 -0.52 -9.40
C ASN A 72 17.75 -1.36 -9.50
N ASP A 73 18.89 -0.70 -9.28
CA ASP A 73 20.26 -1.25 -9.37
C ASP A 73 20.71 -1.68 -10.77
N GLU A 74 19.93 -1.43 -11.81
CA GLU A 74 20.29 -1.68 -13.20
C GLU A 74 20.65 -0.38 -13.93
N PRO A 75 21.56 -0.43 -14.94
CA PRO A 75 21.90 0.74 -15.73
C PRO A 75 20.68 1.34 -16.43
N GLY A 76 20.41 2.60 -16.16
CA GLY A 76 19.35 3.38 -16.80
C GLY A 76 19.77 4.04 -18.11
N PRO A 77 18.94 4.94 -18.68
CA PRO A 77 19.22 5.64 -19.91
C PRO A 77 20.42 6.58 -19.78
N LYS A 78 21.10 6.81 -20.91
CA LYS A 78 22.23 7.75 -20.97
C LYS A 78 21.78 9.17 -20.62
N MET A 79 22.46 9.79 -19.66
CA MET A 79 22.22 11.16 -19.26
C MET A 79 22.58 12.14 -20.38
N GLN A 80 21.69 13.11 -20.61
CA GLN A 80 21.86 14.21 -21.57
C GLN A 80 22.31 15.47 -20.83
N ARG A 81 23.15 16.27 -21.49
CA ARG A 81 23.57 17.56 -20.97
C ARG A 81 22.46 18.60 -21.14
N GLY A 82 22.15 19.32 -20.07
CA GLY A 82 21.30 20.51 -20.13
C GLY A 82 21.97 21.67 -20.82
N LYS A 83 21.25 22.79 -21.04
CA LYS A 83 21.81 24.06 -21.53
C LYS A 83 22.82 24.65 -20.53
N GLU A 84 22.52 24.53 -19.25
CA GLU A 84 23.45 24.94 -18.19
C GLU A 84 24.57 23.91 -18.03
N ALA A 85 25.80 24.40 -17.97
CA ALA A 85 26.93 23.52 -17.76
C ALA A 85 26.89 22.86 -16.38
N GLY A 86 27.14 21.55 -16.34
CA GLY A 86 27.09 20.76 -15.12
C GLY A 86 25.71 20.21 -14.78
N VAL A 87 24.64 20.58 -15.47
CA VAL A 87 23.30 19.97 -15.28
C VAL A 87 23.10 18.84 -16.27
N TRP A 88 22.71 17.66 -15.76
CA TRP A 88 22.44 16.47 -16.54
C TRP A 88 21.01 15.97 -16.25
N PHE A 89 20.36 15.41 -17.26
CA PHE A 89 19.03 14.83 -17.11
C PHE A 89 18.82 13.62 -18.02
N ALA A 90 17.91 12.77 -17.64
CA ALA A 90 17.42 11.65 -18.46
C ALA A 90 15.93 11.46 -18.26
N ARG A 91 15.25 10.92 -19.27
CA ARG A 91 13.85 10.50 -19.18
C ARG A 91 13.79 8.99 -19.26
N GLU A 92 12.83 8.39 -18.54
CA GLU A 92 12.57 6.96 -18.57
C GLU A 92 11.10 6.68 -18.36
N THR A 93 10.64 5.56 -18.90
CA THR A 93 9.29 5.03 -18.67
C THR A 93 9.36 3.92 -17.63
N LEU A 94 8.76 4.15 -16.46
CA LEU A 94 8.76 3.21 -15.35
C LEU A 94 7.49 2.37 -15.33
N THR A 95 7.59 1.15 -14.79
CA THR A 95 6.42 0.31 -14.55
C THR A 95 5.52 0.97 -13.52
N VAL A 96 4.29 1.28 -13.90
CA VAL A 96 3.27 1.85 -13.00
C VAL A 96 2.80 0.83 -11.95
N ARG A 97 2.21 1.34 -10.88
CA ARG A 97 1.76 0.58 -9.69
C ARG A 97 2.92 -0.14 -8.99
N ARG A 98 4.12 0.46 -9.07
CA ARG A 98 5.33 -0.01 -8.38
C ARG A 98 6.10 1.20 -7.86
N THR A 99 6.89 0.96 -6.84
CA THR A 99 7.94 1.91 -6.43
C THR A 99 9.25 1.54 -7.10
N HIS A 100 10.09 2.56 -7.29
CA HIS A 100 11.39 2.43 -7.94
C HIS A 100 12.45 3.11 -7.11
N ASN A 101 13.68 2.58 -7.16
CA ASN A 101 14.85 3.19 -6.56
C ASN A 101 15.75 3.75 -7.67
N PHE A 102 16.40 4.88 -7.42
CA PHE A 102 17.43 5.35 -8.34
C PHE A 102 18.63 5.93 -7.60
N HIS A 103 19.78 5.91 -8.26
CA HIS A 103 21.00 6.59 -7.83
C HIS A 103 21.87 6.92 -9.06
N TYR A 104 22.93 7.66 -8.83
CA TYR A 104 23.91 7.96 -9.87
C TYR A 104 25.26 7.34 -9.55
N ILE A 105 26.03 7.00 -10.59
CA ILE A 105 27.46 6.72 -10.47
C ILE A 105 28.20 7.89 -11.13
N ILE A 106 29.01 8.60 -10.35
CA ILE A 106 29.82 9.74 -10.77
C ILE A 106 31.26 9.43 -10.40
N ASP A 107 32.17 9.42 -11.40
CA ASP A 107 33.57 9.07 -11.21
C ASP A 107 33.80 7.77 -10.43
N GLY A 108 32.96 6.75 -10.72
CA GLY A 108 33.01 5.43 -10.10
C GLY A 108 32.42 5.33 -8.68
N LYS A 109 31.81 6.39 -8.17
CA LYS A 109 31.21 6.42 -6.83
C LYS A 109 29.69 6.62 -6.90
N SER A 110 28.97 5.94 -6.01
CA SER A 110 27.52 6.15 -5.84
C SER A 110 27.26 7.54 -5.28
N PHE A 111 26.25 8.22 -5.84
CA PHE A 111 25.86 9.57 -5.46
C PHE A 111 24.35 9.77 -5.57
N GLY A 112 23.76 10.45 -4.59
CA GLY A 112 22.36 10.87 -4.59
C GLY A 112 21.38 9.72 -4.69
N GLY A 113 20.25 9.97 -5.35
CA GLY A 113 19.18 9.02 -5.53
C GLY A 113 18.03 9.15 -4.53
N ALA A 114 17.03 8.32 -4.71
CA ALA A 114 15.91 8.15 -3.79
C ALA A 114 15.38 6.72 -3.86
N THR A 115 14.82 6.26 -2.75
CA THR A 115 14.08 5.00 -2.65
C THR A 115 12.57 5.25 -2.74
N ASP A 116 11.84 4.22 -3.09
CA ASP A 116 10.37 4.21 -3.11
C ASP A 116 9.74 5.36 -3.93
N VAL A 117 10.35 5.71 -5.07
CA VAL A 117 9.79 6.67 -6.03
C VAL A 117 8.51 6.09 -6.62
N MET A 118 7.39 6.77 -6.43
CA MET A 118 6.06 6.28 -6.77
C MET A 118 5.71 6.46 -8.25
N ALA A 119 5.51 5.36 -8.98
CA ALA A 119 4.94 5.37 -10.33
C ALA A 119 3.44 5.01 -10.27
N PHE A 120 2.60 6.02 -10.16
CA PHE A 120 1.15 5.84 -10.02
C PHE A 120 0.51 5.30 -11.30
N GLY A 121 -0.39 4.32 -11.13
CA GLY A 121 -1.24 3.83 -12.20
C GLY A 121 -2.40 4.79 -12.53
N PRO A 122 -3.11 4.56 -13.65
CA PRO A 122 -4.20 5.44 -14.12
C PRO A 122 -5.37 5.55 -13.14
N ASP A 123 -5.54 4.57 -12.25
CA ASP A 123 -6.60 4.58 -11.23
C ASP A 123 -6.34 5.60 -10.10
N SER A 124 -5.11 6.11 -9.99
CA SER A 124 -4.69 7.08 -8.96
C SER A 124 -4.80 8.54 -9.43
N TYR A 125 -5.40 8.79 -10.59
CA TYR A 125 -5.62 10.14 -11.13
C TYR A 125 -7.11 10.47 -11.23
N LEU A 126 -7.44 11.75 -11.03
CA LEU A 126 -8.79 12.25 -11.23
C LEU A 126 -9.25 11.99 -12.67
N ARG A 127 -10.48 11.51 -12.83
CA ARG A 127 -11.07 11.22 -14.14
C ARG A 127 -12.33 12.05 -14.36
N PRO A 128 -12.50 12.67 -15.52
CA PRO A 128 -13.73 13.39 -15.86
C PRO A 128 -14.96 12.47 -15.72
N GLY A 129 -16.00 12.96 -15.07
CA GLY A 129 -17.26 12.24 -14.88
C GLY A 129 -17.30 11.25 -13.73
N VAL A 130 -16.20 11.03 -13.01
CA VAL A 130 -16.20 10.23 -11.78
C VAL A 130 -16.63 11.14 -10.61
N PRO A 131 -17.75 10.83 -9.93
CA PRO A 131 -18.20 11.63 -8.81
C PRO A 131 -17.31 11.40 -7.60
N GLU A 132 -16.96 12.48 -6.92
CA GLU A 132 -16.16 12.46 -5.70
C GLU A 132 -16.99 12.06 -4.48
N GLY A 133 -16.46 11.12 -3.69
CA GLY A 133 -17.01 10.78 -2.38
C GLY A 133 -16.77 11.91 -1.37
N LYS A 134 -17.30 11.74 -0.17
CA LYS A 134 -17.22 12.75 0.90
C LYS A 134 -16.48 12.23 2.11
N LEU A 135 -15.49 12.98 2.56
CA LEU A 135 -14.89 12.77 3.87
C LEU A 135 -15.79 13.43 4.94
N ASP A 136 -16.35 12.60 5.80
CA ASP A 136 -17.13 13.07 6.95
C ASP A 136 -16.18 13.37 8.10
N GLY A 137 -15.99 14.59 8.41
CA GLY A 137 -15.25 15.24 9.47
C GLY A 137 -14.30 14.39 10.34
N LYS A 138 -13.75 15.04 11.33
CA LYS A 138 -13.00 14.39 12.40
C LYS A 138 -13.95 14.10 13.56
N HIS A 139 -14.02 12.84 13.94
CA HIS A 139 -14.74 12.37 15.13
C HIS A 139 -13.74 11.96 16.21
N VAL A 140 -14.12 12.07 17.47
CA VAL A 140 -13.33 11.62 18.61
C VAL A 140 -14.13 10.58 19.39
N HIS A 141 -13.55 9.40 19.56
CA HIS A 141 -14.14 8.33 20.36
C HIS A 141 -13.39 8.14 21.67
N ALA A 142 -14.14 8.13 22.79
CA ALA A 142 -13.59 7.80 24.13
C ALA A 142 -13.82 6.30 24.40
N SER A 143 -12.73 5.53 24.46
CA SER A 143 -12.81 4.09 24.60
C SER A 143 -13.12 3.66 26.05
N LYS A 144 -13.95 2.63 26.16
CA LYS A 144 -14.21 1.90 27.42
C LYS A 144 -13.25 0.72 27.56
N LEU A 145 -12.88 0.07 26.46
CA LEU A 145 -11.95 -1.07 26.45
C LEU A 145 -10.49 -0.66 26.70
N TYR A 146 -10.16 0.59 26.36
CA TYR A 146 -8.88 1.24 26.70
C TYR A 146 -9.17 2.46 27.58
N PRO A 147 -9.31 2.32 28.90
CA PRO A 147 -9.72 3.41 29.78
C PRO A 147 -8.84 4.66 29.66
N GLY A 148 -9.47 5.82 29.45
CA GLY A 148 -8.78 7.10 29.26
C GLY A 148 -8.28 7.36 27.84
N MET A 149 -8.41 6.40 26.92
CA MET A 149 -7.98 6.56 25.53
C MET A 149 -9.01 7.34 24.70
N LEU A 150 -8.52 8.30 23.93
CA LEU A 150 -9.27 9.03 22.92
C LEU A 150 -8.69 8.69 21.54
N SER A 151 -9.52 8.25 20.61
CA SER A 151 -9.13 7.92 19.23
C SER A 151 -9.83 8.84 18.24
N ASP A 152 -9.06 9.44 17.34
CA ASP A 152 -9.60 10.19 16.20
C ASP A 152 -9.98 9.24 15.07
N TYR A 153 -11.11 9.50 14.41
CA TYR A 153 -11.46 8.78 13.19
C TYR A 153 -12.23 9.67 12.20
N TRP A 154 -12.17 9.29 10.95
CA TRP A 154 -12.95 9.92 9.85
C TRP A 154 -13.68 8.82 9.10
N VAL A 155 -14.75 9.22 8.40
CA VAL A 155 -15.52 8.30 7.56
C VAL A 155 -15.50 8.81 6.12
N TYR A 156 -14.94 8.03 5.20
CA TYR A 156 -15.05 8.35 3.78
C TYR A 156 -16.23 7.61 3.16
N VAL A 157 -17.12 8.37 2.51
CA VAL A 157 -18.39 7.88 1.96
C VAL A 157 -18.36 8.06 0.45
N PRO A 158 -18.37 6.98 -0.35
CA PRO A 158 -18.44 7.09 -1.80
C PRO A 158 -19.70 7.80 -2.27
N ALA A 159 -19.63 8.51 -3.38
CA ALA A 159 -20.77 9.22 -3.95
C ALA A 159 -21.94 8.29 -4.33
N GLN A 160 -21.68 6.99 -4.53
CA GLN A 160 -22.68 5.97 -4.88
C GLN A 160 -23.40 5.38 -3.65
N TYR A 161 -23.05 5.83 -2.43
CA TYR A 161 -23.73 5.34 -1.22
C TYR A 161 -25.20 5.70 -1.20
N ASP A 162 -26.04 4.69 -0.98
CA ASP A 162 -27.49 4.85 -0.73
C ASP A 162 -27.80 4.37 0.71
N PRO A 163 -28.34 5.25 1.59
CA PRO A 163 -28.64 4.86 2.97
C PRO A 163 -29.72 3.79 3.10
N LYS A 164 -30.47 3.50 2.04
CA LYS A 164 -31.44 2.39 2.01
C LYS A 164 -30.80 1.02 1.80
N THR A 165 -29.56 0.99 1.30
CA THR A 165 -28.85 -0.25 0.99
C THR A 165 -27.63 -0.37 1.92
N PRO A 166 -27.51 -1.46 2.71
CA PRO A 166 -26.36 -1.65 3.57
C PRO A 166 -25.06 -1.73 2.77
N ALA A 167 -24.09 -0.86 3.08
CA ALA A 167 -22.79 -0.81 2.42
C ALA A 167 -21.77 -1.75 3.06
N ALA A 168 -20.83 -2.26 2.28
CA ALA A 168 -19.64 -2.92 2.80
C ALA A 168 -18.81 -1.92 3.65
N VAL A 169 -17.89 -2.43 4.47
CA VAL A 169 -17.07 -1.61 5.37
C VAL A 169 -15.61 -1.97 5.24
N MET A 170 -14.73 -0.98 5.24
CA MET A 170 -13.30 -1.19 5.38
C MET A 170 -12.74 -0.28 6.47
N VAL A 171 -12.13 -0.90 7.49
CA VAL A 171 -11.46 -0.17 8.57
C VAL A 171 -9.98 -0.05 8.23
N TRP A 172 -9.44 1.17 8.31
CA TRP A 172 -8.05 1.44 7.99
C TRP A 172 -7.30 2.00 9.20
N GLN A 173 -6.26 1.28 9.63
CA GLN A 173 -5.39 1.68 10.73
C GLN A 173 -4.46 2.83 10.29
N ASP A 174 -4.03 3.69 11.24
CA ASP A 174 -3.30 4.94 10.93
C ASP A 174 -4.05 5.80 9.91
N GLY A 175 -5.37 5.86 10.03
CA GLY A 175 -6.27 6.41 9.01
C GLY A 175 -6.05 7.88 8.68
N GLU A 176 -5.41 8.63 9.58
CA GLU A 176 -5.04 10.05 9.36
C GLU A 176 -4.19 10.27 8.11
N VAL A 177 -3.40 9.25 7.70
CA VAL A 177 -2.55 9.36 6.51
C VAL A 177 -3.33 9.29 5.19
N LEU A 178 -4.58 8.79 5.23
CA LEU A 178 -5.46 8.70 4.07
C LEU A 178 -6.37 9.94 3.92
N VAL A 179 -6.42 10.79 4.95
CA VAL A 179 -7.26 12.00 4.97
C VAL A 179 -6.82 13.01 3.89
N PRO A 180 -5.52 13.30 3.68
CA PRO A 180 -5.09 14.19 2.61
C PRO A 180 -5.26 13.55 1.24
N ARG A 181 -6.27 14.00 0.48
CA ARG A 181 -6.67 13.42 -0.82
C ARG A 181 -5.54 13.42 -1.85
N GLU A 182 -4.84 14.55 -1.99
CA GLU A 182 -3.85 14.74 -3.06
C GLU A 182 -2.55 13.95 -2.82
N SER A 183 -2.08 13.89 -1.58
CA SER A 183 -0.81 13.23 -1.27
C SER A 183 -0.92 11.71 -1.24
N SER A 184 -2.01 11.16 -0.67
CA SER A 184 -2.21 9.72 -0.57
C SER A 184 -2.82 9.12 -1.85
N ARG A 185 -3.64 9.90 -2.58
CA ARG A 185 -4.46 9.48 -3.74
C ARG A 185 -5.43 8.34 -3.46
N ASN A 186 -5.50 7.84 -2.25
CA ASN A 186 -6.32 6.67 -1.90
C ASN A 186 -7.80 6.93 -2.15
N GLN A 187 -8.31 8.11 -1.78
CA GLN A 187 -9.71 8.48 -2.01
C GLN A 187 -10.03 8.56 -3.51
N ILE A 188 -9.07 8.98 -4.35
CA ILE A 188 -9.22 9.00 -5.82
C ILE A 188 -9.36 7.57 -6.36
N VAL A 189 -8.54 6.65 -5.85
CA VAL A 189 -8.65 5.22 -6.21
C VAL A 189 -10.01 4.66 -5.79
N PHE A 190 -10.48 4.95 -4.58
CA PHE A 190 -11.78 4.50 -4.11
C PHE A 190 -12.92 4.99 -5.01
N ASP A 191 -12.91 6.26 -5.40
CA ASP A 191 -13.91 6.84 -6.29
C ASP A 191 -13.89 6.18 -7.68
N ASN A 192 -12.71 6.09 -8.29
CA ASN A 192 -12.55 5.51 -9.62
C ASN A 192 -13.02 4.06 -9.66
N LEU A 193 -12.58 3.22 -8.71
CA LEU A 193 -12.93 1.80 -8.68
C LEU A 193 -14.41 1.56 -8.35
N THR A 194 -15.00 2.36 -7.46
CA THR A 194 -16.43 2.26 -7.14
C THR A 194 -17.29 2.70 -8.33
N HIS A 195 -16.91 3.78 -9.02
CA HIS A 195 -17.59 4.26 -10.22
C HIS A 195 -17.55 3.21 -11.34
N GLU A 196 -16.42 2.56 -11.55
CA GLU A 196 -16.23 1.49 -12.53
C GLU A 196 -16.83 0.15 -12.10
N LYS A 197 -17.40 0.07 -10.89
CA LYS A 197 -17.94 -1.18 -10.30
C LYS A 197 -16.91 -2.30 -10.18
N LYS A 198 -15.63 -1.96 -10.08
CA LYS A 198 -14.55 -2.92 -9.82
C LYS A 198 -14.49 -3.36 -8.36
N ILE A 199 -15.03 -2.53 -7.47
CA ILE A 199 -15.24 -2.83 -6.06
C ILE A 199 -16.69 -2.43 -5.68
N PRO A 200 -17.26 -3.00 -4.61
CA PRO A 200 -18.58 -2.59 -4.12
C PRO A 200 -18.55 -1.17 -3.56
N VAL A 201 -19.73 -0.64 -3.21
CA VAL A 201 -19.83 0.57 -2.39
C VAL A 201 -19.36 0.24 -0.98
N ILE A 202 -18.27 0.90 -0.54
CA ILE A 202 -17.60 0.65 0.73
C ILE A 202 -17.58 1.94 1.55
N ILE A 203 -18.04 1.87 2.79
CA ILE A 203 -17.80 2.92 3.78
C ILE A 203 -16.42 2.67 4.39
N TYR A 204 -15.53 3.65 4.30
CA TYR A 204 -14.17 3.55 4.86
C TYR A 204 -14.12 4.25 6.21
N VAL A 205 -13.71 3.51 7.25
CA VAL A 205 -13.48 4.04 8.60
C VAL A 205 -11.98 4.22 8.76
N LEU A 206 -11.52 5.45 8.74
CA LEU A 206 -10.11 5.83 8.82
C LEU A 206 -9.81 6.17 10.29
N ILE A 207 -9.21 5.25 11.04
CA ILE A 207 -9.02 5.41 12.48
C ILE A 207 -7.53 5.59 12.80
N SER A 208 -7.23 6.63 13.60
CA SER A 208 -5.90 6.85 14.15
C SER A 208 -5.71 6.09 15.46
N PRO A 209 -4.47 5.71 15.80
CA PRO A 209 -4.17 5.23 17.14
C PRO A 209 -4.60 6.22 18.21
N GLY A 210 -5.12 5.70 19.30
CA GLY A 210 -5.58 6.50 20.42
C GLY A 210 -4.44 7.20 21.18
N LEU A 211 -4.85 8.17 21.97
CA LEU A 211 -3.99 8.88 22.95
C LEU A 211 -4.54 8.65 24.34
N THR A 212 -3.67 8.31 25.30
CA THR A 212 -3.97 8.29 26.73
C THR A 212 -2.97 9.21 27.42
N ASP A 213 -3.46 10.24 28.12
CA ASP A 213 -2.61 11.25 28.76
C ASP A 213 -1.55 11.86 27.82
N GLY A 214 -1.91 12.06 26.54
CA GLY A 214 -1.01 12.56 25.51
C GLY A 214 -0.02 11.54 24.95
N GLN A 215 0.00 10.32 25.47
CA GLN A 215 0.85 9.22 25.00
C GLN A 215 0.15 8.45 23.88
N ARG A 216 0.84 8.25 22.76
CA ARG A 216 0.30 7.48 21.63
C ARG A 216 0.24 5.99 21.99
N MET A 217 -0.95 5.40 21.84
CA MET A 217 -1.23 4.01 22.19
C MET A 217 -0.94 3.01 21.07
N ARG A 218 -0.42 3.46 19.93
CA ARG A 218 -0.30 2.69 18.67
C ARG A 218 0.27 1.28 18.88
N SER A 219 1.39 1.16 19.58
CA SER A 219 2.03 -0.13 19.75
C SER A 219 1.25 -1.04 20.71
N ILE A 220 0.57 -0.46 21.69
CA ILE A 220 -0.30 -1.22 22.62
C ILE A 220 -1.56 -1.70 21.91
N GLU A 221 -2.16 -0.87 21.05
CA GLU A 221 -3.35 -1.23 20.28
C GLU A 221 -3.03 -2.24 19.18
N TYR A 222 -1.92 -2.04 18.44
CA TYR A 222 -1.66 -2.71 17.19
C TYR A 222 -0.72 -3.91 17.30
N ASP A 223 0.29 -3.85 18.16
CA ASP A 223 1.31 -4.89 18.27
C ASP A 223 1.06 -5.88 19.43
N THR A 224 -0.06 -5.73 20.16
CA THR A 224 -0.48 -6.69 21.18
C THR A 224 -1.33 -7.78 20.54
N MET A 225 -0.87 -9.03 20.64
CA MET A 225 -1.52 -10.16 19.98
C MET A 225 -2.67 -10.73 20.86
N ASP A 226 -3.67 -9.87 21.11
CA ASP A 226 -4.91 -10.24 21.81
C ASP A 226 -6.16 -9.78 21.05
N ASP A 227 -7.35 -10.05 21.61
CA ASP A 227 -8.64 -9.72 21.00
C ASP A 227 -9.18 -8.34 21.37
N ARG A 228 -8.43 -7.55 22.13
CA ARG A 228 -8.92 -6.27 22.65
C ARG A 228 -9.19 -5.25 21.55
N TYR A 229 -8.27 -5.10 20.61
CA TYR A 229 -8.43 -4.15 19.52
C TYR A 229 -9.59 -4.53 18.57
N PRO A 230 -9.73 -5.77 18.08
CA PRO A 230 -10.90 -6.12 17.27
C PRO A 230 -12.22 -5.95 18.05
N ARG A 231 -12.25 -6.20 19.35
CA ARG A 231 -13.42 -5.90 20.19
C ARG A 231 -13.69 -4.40 20.32
N PHE A 232 -12.66 -3.57 20.44
CA PHE A 232 -12.79 -2.12 20.41
C PHE A 232 -13.47 -1.66 19.12
N LEU A 233 -13.06 -2.18 17.97
CA LEU A 233 -13.72 -1.88 16.70
C LEU A 233 -15.16 -2.37 16.67
N ARG A 234 -15.42 -3.62 17.10
CA ARG A 234 -16.74 -4.27 17.06
C ARG A 234 -17.74 -3.60 18.01
N ASP A 235 -17.32 -3.36 19.24
CA ASP A 235 -18.24 -3.01 20.32
C ASP A 235 -18.37 -1.49 20.50
N GLU A 236 -17.40 -0.70 19.99
CA GLU A 236 -17.36 0.74 20.21
C GLU A 236 -17.40 1.54 18.90
N VAL A 237 -16.40 1.38 18.01
CA VAL A 237 -16.24 2.26 16.82
C VAL A 237 -17.30 1.97 15.75
N LEU A 238 -17.45 0.72 15.33
CA LEU A 238 -18.42 0.39 14.26
C LEU A 238 -19.87 0.66 14.64
N PRO A 239 -20.33 0.46 15.91
CA PRO A 239 -21.64 0.92 16.33
C PRO A 239 -21.85 2.44 16.26
N GLU A 240 -20.81 3.23 16.57
CA GLU A 240 -20.89 4.70 16.43
C GLU A 240 -21.09 5.11 14.97
N VAL A 241 -20.28 4.56 14.06
CA VAL A 241 -20.40 4.80 12.61
C VAL A 241 -21.78 4.32 12.11
N GLY A 242 -22.27 3.19 12.62
CA GLY A 242 -23.57 2.60 12.29
C GLY A 242 -24.79 3.43 12.69
N LYS A 243 -24.65 4.39 13.63
CA LYS A 243 -25.72 5.35 13.94
C LYS A 243 -26.06 6.29 12.77
N LYS A 244 -25.07 6.56 11.93
CA LYS A 244 -25.18 7.49 10.79
C LYS A 244 -25.27 6.80 9.44
N TYR A 245 -24.60 5.67 9.30
CA TYR A 245 -24.46 4.94 8.04
C TYR A 245 -25.03 3.54 8.13
N ASN A 246 -25.76 3.12 7.09
CA ASN A 246 -26.30 1.77 6.99
C ASN A 246 -25.19 0.79 6.56
N LEU A 247 -24.64 0.06 7.53
CA LEU A 247 -23.49 -0.82 7.35
C LEU A 247 -23.90 -2.29 7.35
N ARG A 248 -23.25 -3.09 6.49
CA ARG A 248 -23.30 -4.56 6.56
C ARG A 248 -22.73 -5.02 7.90
N GLN A 249 -23.39 -6.04 8.50
CA GLN A 249 -23.02 -6.57 9.82
C GLN A 249 -22.20 -7.86 9.76
N ASP A 250 -22.17 -8.53 8.60
CA ASP A 250 -21.45 -9.78 8.38
C ASP A 250 -19.96 -9.53 8.06
N GLY A 251 -19.09 -10.44 8.51
CA GLY A 251 -17.64 -10.35 8.24
C GLY A 251 -17.29 -10.49 6.76
N TYR A 252 -18.13 -11.17 5.97
CA TYR A 252 -17.97 -11.28 4.52
C TYR A 252 -17.94 -9.92 3.82
N SER A 253 -18.68 -8.96 4.32
CA SER A 253 -18.78 -7.60 3.79
C SER A 253 -17.83 -6.61 4.47
N ARG A 254 -16.87 -7.10 5.27
CA ARG A 254 -15.95 -6.25 6.02
C ARG A 254 -14.50 -6.58 5.74
N ALA A 255 -13.70 -5.50 5.54
CA ALA A 255 -12.26 -5.56 5.36
C ALA A 255 -11.56 -4.73 6.44
N ILE A 256 -10.30 -5.06 6.69
CA ILE A 256 -9.42 -4.33 7.59
C ILE A 256 -8.04 -4.18 6.98
N ALA A 257 -7.42 -3.01 7.11
CA ALA A 257 -6.18 -2.66 6.45
C ALA A 257 -5.24 -1.86 7.34
N GLY A 258 -3.94 -1.95 7.06
CA GLY A 258 -2.95 -1.09 7.69
C GLY A 258 -1.53 -1.38 7.21
N ASP A 259 -0.63 -0.47 7.61
CA ASP A 259 0.79 -0.52 7.30
C ASP A 259 1.61 -0.76 8.59
N SER A 260 2.68 -1.56 8.52
CA SER A 260 3.58 -1.79 9.66
C SER A 260 2.84 -2.41 10.86
N SER A 261 2.87 -1.78 12.03
CA SER A 261 2.04 -2.20 13.18
C SER A 261 0.55 -2.25 12.82
N GLY A 262 0.06 -1.33 11.96
CA GLY A 262 -1.31 -1.41 11.43
C GLY A 262 -1.55 -2.64 10.58
N GLY A 263 -0.54 -3.12 9.84
CA GLY A 263 -0.62 -4.33 9.02
C GLY A 263 -0.79 -5.61 9.84
N ILE A 264 0.00 -5.76 10.90
CA ILE A 264 -0.18 -6.90 11.81
C ILE A 264 -1.48 -6.78 12.60
N CYS A 265 -1.88 -5.57 13.02
CA CYS A 265 -3.15 -5.32 13.67
C CYS A 265 -4.33 -5.77 12.81
N ALA A 266 -4.30 -5.43 11.53
CA ALA A 266 -5.32 -5.86 10.57
C ALA A 266 -5.39 -7.39 10.45
N PHE A 267 -4.23 -8.05 10.36
CA PHE A 267 -4.17 -9.51 10.33
C PHE A 267 -4.67 -10.13 11.64
N ASN A 268 -4.19 -9.65 12.79
CA ASN A 268 -4.59 -10.13 14.12
C ASN A 268 -6.10 -10.03 14.30
N ALA A 269 -6.71 -8.90 13.94
CA ALA A 269 -8.15 -8.69 14.08
C ALA A 269 -8.97 -9.70 13.29
N ALA A 270 -8.64 -9.95 12.03
CA ALA A 270 -9.35 -10.91 11.20
C ALA A 270 -9.04 -12.37 11.58
N TYR A 271 -7.82 -12.66 12.01
CA TYR A 271 -7.42 -13.99 12.44
C TYR A 271 -8.15 -14.43 13.71
N MET A 272 -8.31 -13.51 14.67
CA MET A 272 -9.03 -13.77 15.93
C MET A 272 -10.54 -13.73 15.76
N HIS A 273 -11.05 -12.84 14.89
CA HIS A 273 -12.47 -12.60 14.66
C HIS A 273 -12.85 -12.64 13.17
N PRO A 274 -12.76 -13.82 12.53
CA PRO A 274 -13.15 -13.98 11.12
C PRO A 274 -14.63 -13.72 10.87
N GLU A 275 -15.48 -13.79 11.91
CA GLU A 275 -16.89 -13.39 11.85
C GLU A 275 -17.06 -11.86 11.76
N LEU A 276 -16.03 -11.09 12.14
CA LEU A 276 -16.03 -9.62 12.08
C LEU A 276 -15.38 -9.09 10.81
N PHE A 277 -14.23 -9.64 10.42
CA PHE A 277 -13.49 -9.28 9.22
C PHE A 277 -12.99 -10.51 8.48
N THR A 278 -13.25 -10.58 7.17
CA THR A 278 -12.76 -11.68 6.34
C THR A 278 -11.74 -11.27 5.29
N ARG A 279 -11.54 -9.96 5.07
CA ARG A 279 -10.59 -9.44 4.09
C ARG A 279 -9.53 -8.60 4.78
N VAL A 280 -8.28 -8.97 4.56
CA VAL A 280 -7.10 -8.36 5.21
C VAL A 280 -6.19 -7.76 4.16
N LEU A 281 -5.81 -6.50 4.37
CA LEU A 281 -4.73 -5.84 3.67
C LEU A 281 -3.63 -5.50 4.67
N SER A 282 -2.50 -6.21 4.60
CA SER A 282 -1.35 -6.01 5.48
C SER A 282 -0.13 -5.64 4.65
N ARG A 283 0.32 -4.40 4.77
CA ARG A 283 1.47 -3.87 4.07
C ARG A 283 2.62 -3.68 5.03
N ILE A 284 3.84 -4.07 4.62
CA ILE A 284 5.05 -3.96 5.46
C ILE A 284 4.77 -4.39 6.92
N GLY A 285 3.99 -5.47 7.07
CA GLY A 285 3.41 -5.89 8.35
C GLY A 285 4.46 -6.22 9.40
N SER A 286 4.28 -5.69 10.62
CA SER A 286 5.20 -5.91 11.75
C SER A 286 5.01 -7.29 12.38
N PHE A 287 5.15 -8.36 11.60
CA PHE A 287 5.13 -9.73 12.14
C PHE A 287 6.40 -10.04 12.94
N THR A 288 6.75 -9.15 13.85
CA THR A 288 7.99 -9.09 14.63
C THR A 288 7.70 -9.05 16.13
N SER A 289 8.73 -8.92 16.97
CA SER A 289 8.64 -9.07 18.41
C SER A 289 8.40 -7.75 19.17
N ILE A 290 7.76 -6.74 18.58
CA ILE A 290 7.64 -5.38 19.17
C ILE A 290 7.08 -5.41 20.62
N GLN A 291 5.99 -6.13 20.88
CA GLN A 291 5.39 -6.24 22.22
C GLN A 291 5.75 -7.54 22.94
N TRP A 292 6.65 -8.33 22.39
CA TRP A 292 7.02 -9.60 23.02
C TRP A 292 7.67 -9.39 24.39
N LYS A 293 7.14 -10.13 25.37
CA LYS A 293 7.69 -10.20 26.74
C LYS A 293 7.78 -11.67 27.13
N PRO A 294 8.98 -12.22 27.38
CA PRO A 294 9.19 -13.63 27.63
C PRO A 294 8.24 -14.18 28.71
N GLY A 295 7.46 -15.21 28.38
CA GLY A 295 6.52 -15.87 29.31
C GLY A 295 5.32 -15.03 29.74
N VAL A 296 5.13 -13.82 29.18
CA VAL A 296 4.05 -12.88 29.55
C VAL A 296 3.18 -12.53 28.36
N LEU A 297 3.79 -12.16 27.23
CA LEU A 297 3.08 -11.66 26.05
C LEU A 297 3.78 -12.12 24.78
N ASP A 298 2.98 -12.66 23.85
CA ASP A 298 3.44 -13.00 22.52
C ASP A 298 3.62 -11.75 21.66
N GLY A 299 4.62 -11.75 20.79
CA GLY A 299 4.77 -10.76 19.72
C GLY A 299 4.17 -11.26 18.41
N GLY A 300 4.12 -10.39 17.41
CA GLY A 300 3.65 -10.74 16.07
C GLY A 300 4.43 -11.85 15.36
N ASN A 301 5.65 -12.10 15.79
CA ASN A 301 6.52 -13.17 15.31
C ASN A 301 5.99 -14.60 15.56
N VAL A 302 4.92 -14.75 16.37
CA VAL A 302 4.27 -16.07 16.55
C VAL A 302 3.41 -16.49 15.34
N TYR A 303 2.93 -15.55 14.54
CA TYR A 303 1.95 -15.85 13.48
C TYR A 303 2.44 -16.84 12.42
N PRO A 304 3.66 -16.81 11.91
CA PRO A 304 4.11 -17.82 10.96
C PRO A 304 4.02 -19.25 11.48
N PHE A 305 4.19 -19.44 12.80
CA PHE A 305 4.03 -20.75 13.44
C PHE A 305 2.57 -21.06 13.79
N LYS A 306 1.86 -20.06 14.29
CA LYS A 306 0.46 -20.18 14.73
C LYS A 306 -0.44 -20.58 13.57
N ILE A 307 -0.29 -19.96 12.38
CA ILE A 307 -1.02 -20.31 11.16
C ILE A 307 -0.86 -21.81 10.83
N ARG A 308 0.34 -22.35 10.98
CA ARG A 308 0.66 -23.76 10.67
C ARG A 308 0.12 -24.77 11.68
N LYS A 309 -0.37 -24.32 12.84
CA LYS A 309 -0.78 -25.19 13.96
C LYS A 309 -2.25 -25.05 14.31
N ASP A 310 -2.80 -23.86 14.11
CA ASP A 310 -4.22 -23.59 14.37
C ASP A 310 -5.10 -24.10 13.22
N SER A 311 -6.38 -24.29 13.48
CA SER A 311 -7.35 -24.50 12.40
C SER A 311 -7.41 -23.29 11.48
N LYS A 312 -7.44 -23.54 10.17
CA LYS A 312 -7.55 -22.50 9.13
C LYS A 312 -8.72 -21.57 9.42
N LYS A 313 -8.47 -20.26 9.33
CA LYS A 313 -9.50 -19.23 9.41
C LYS A 313 -10.01 -18.90 8.00
N ASN A 314 -11.31 -18.66 7.87
CA ASN A 314 -11.89 -18.32 6.58
C ASN A 314 -11.69 -16.82 6.27
N ILE A 315 -10.44 -16.44 5.96
CA ILE A 315 -10.04 -15.09 5.62
C ILE A 315 -9.27 -15.06 4.30
N ARG A 316 -9.32 -13.92 3.60
CA ARG A 316 -8.57 -13.60 2.39
C ARG A 316 -7.51 -12.54 2.76
N VAL A 317 -6.26 -12.75 2.39
CA VAL A 317 -5.13 -11.93 2.87
C VAL A 317 -4.28 -11.42 1.71
N TRP A 318 -4.13 -10.11 1.60
CA TRP A 318 -3.08 -9.50 0.80
C TRP A 318 -1.93 -9.11 1.70
N LEU A 319 -0.74 -9.59 1.39
CA LEU A 319 0.53 -9.15 2.00
C LEU A 319 1.35 -8.36 0.99
N GLN A 320 2.02 -7.30 1.44
CA GLN A 320 2.98 -6.54 0.64
C GLN A 320 4.21 -6.23 1.50
N ASP A 321 5.41 -6.47 0.95
CA ASP A 321 6.67 -6.12 1.59
C ASP A 321 7.81 -6.03 0.56
N GLY A 322 9.00 -5.64 0.99
CA GLY A 322 10.18 -5.49 0.15
C GLY A 322 11.49 -5.89 0.84
N SER A 323 12.50 -6.21 0.03
CA SER A 323 13.82 -6.62 0.51
C SER A 323 14.60 -5.51 1.25
N GLY A 324 14.22 -4.25 1.06
CA GLY A 324 14.82 -3.09 1.71
C GLY A 324 14.12 -2.68 3.02
N ASP A 325 13.17 -3.49 3.52
CA ASP A 325 12.46 -3.20 4.76
C ASP A 325 13.35 -3.39 6.00
N LEU A 326 12.83 -3.08 7.18
CA LEU A 326 13.56 -2.98 8.45
C LEU A 326 14.20 -4.30 8.89
N GLU A 327 15.40 -4.16 9.42
CA GLU A 327 16.13 -5.14 10.22
C GLU A 327 16.58 -4.46 11.50
N ASN A 328 16.08 -4.87 12.67
CA ASN A 328 16.44 -4.30 13.98
C ASN A 328 16.25 -5.29 15.13
N ASN A 329 16.35 -4.82 16.37
CA ASN A 329 16.22 -5.66 17.57
C ASN A 329 14.83 -6.29 17.78
N ASN A 330 13.81 -5.86 17.05
CA ASN A 330 12.49 -6.50 17.07
C ASN A 330 12.37 -7.62 16.03
N GLY A 331 13.30 -7.72 15.09
CA GLY A 331 13.36 -8.74 14.05
C GLY A 331 13.55 -8.19 12.66
N SER A 332 13.37 -9.07 11.67
CA SER A 332 13.47 -8.82 10.25
C SER A 332 12.08 -8.76 9.62
N TRP A 333 11.65 -7.59 9.14
CA TRP A 333 10.35 -7.47 8.43
C TRP A 333 10.33 -8.31 7.16
N PRO A 334 11.36 -8.25 6.28
CA PRO A 334 11.40 -9.07 5.06
C PRO A 334 11.27 -10.56 5.34
N MET A 335 12.04 -11.08 6.27
CA MET A 335 12.06 -12.52 6.57
C MET A 335 10.73 -12.97 7.18
N GLN A 336 10.14 -12.16 8.05
CA GLN A 336 8.88 -12.50 8.71
C GLN A 336 7.69 -12.45 7.74
N ASN A 337 7.64 -11.49 6.83
CA ASN A 337 6.58 -11.43 5.79
C ASN A 337 6.72 -12.60 4.80
N ILE A 338 7.94 -13.02 4.43
CA ILE A 338 8.17 -14.25 3.67
C ILE A 338 7.69 -15.48 4.45
N ALA A 339 7.99 -15.57 5.74
CA ALA A 339 7.54 -16.67 6.59
C ALA A 339 6.00 -16.71 6.70
N MET A 340 5.35 -15.54 6.80
CA MET A 340 3.90 -15.38 6.77
C MET A 340 3.31 -15.91 5.45
N ALA A 341 3.81 -15.44 4.30
CA ALA A 341 3.37 -15.87 2.98
C ALA A 341 3.50 -17.39 2.80
N ASN A 342 4.63 -17.96 3.22
CA ASN A 342 4.86 -19.42 3.17
C ASN A 342 3.91 -20.20 4.08
N SER A 343 3.54 -19.64 5.23
CA SER A 343 2.63 -20.28 6.18
C SER A 343 1.19 -20.25 5.67
N LEU A 344 0.75 -19.11 5.12
CA LEU A 344 -0.54 -18.98 4.46
C LEU A 344 -0.67 -19.94 3.27
N LYS A 345 0.40 -20.06 2.47
CA LYS A 345 0.46 -21.01 1.35
C LYS A 345 0.35 -22.47 1.81
N MET A 346 1.04 -22.83 2.88
CA MET A 346 1.04 -24.19 3.42
C MET A 346 -0.35 -24.62 3.87
N GLU A 347 -1.10 -23.71 4.49
CA GLU A 347 -2.45 -23.95 5.00
C GLU A 347 -3.54 -23.58 3.98
N GLU A 348 -3.16 -23.41 2.73
CA GLU A 348 -4.04 -23.15 1.58
C GLU A 348 -5.02 -21.97 1.80
N TYR A 349 -4.55 -20.89 2.47
CA TYR A 349 -5.32 -19.65 2.56
C TYR A 349 -5.48 -18.99 1.19
N ASP A 350 -6.59 -18.30 0.99
CA ASP A 350 -6.71 -17.36 -0.13
C ASP A 350 -5.87 -16.12 0.14
N PHE A 351 -4.65 -16.08 -0.42
CA PHE A 351 -3.70 -15.01 -0.19
C PHE A 351 -2.99 -14.56 -1.46
N HIS A 352 -2.48 -13.35 -1.41
CA HIS A 352 -1.55 -12.80 -2.39
C HIS A 352 -0.37 -12.15 -1.67
N PHE A 353 0.82 -12.25 -2.23
CA PHE A 353 2.02 -11.62 -1.68
C PHE A 353 2.75 -10.84 -2.77
N THR A 354 2.71 -9.50 -2.67
CA THR A 354 3.53 -8.62 -3.48
C THR A 354 4.88 -8.43 -2.83
N TRP A 355 5.94 -8.74 -3.57
CA TRP A 355 7.32 -8.63 -3.12
C TRP A 355 8.14 -7.78 -4.08
N GLY A 356 8.90 -6.83 -3.55
CA GLY A 356 9.76 -5.93 -4.32
C GLY A 356 11.08 -5.60 -3.62
N ASN A 357 11.69 -4.48 -4.02
CA ASN A 357 12.88 -3.91 -3.39
C ASN A 357 12.56 -2.67 -2.53
N GLY A 358 11.29 -2.46 -2.19
CA GLY A 358 10.81 -1.36 -1.35
C GLY A 358 11.39 -1.37 0.05
N THR A 359 11.36 -0.21 0.70
CA THR A 359 11.78 -0.01 2.09
C THR A 359 10.55 -0.02 3.03
N HIS A 360 10.75 0.32 4.33
CA HIS A 360 9.66 0.47 5.29
C HIS A 360 8.85 1.75 5.03
N SER A 361 8.26 1.84 3.84
CA SER A 361 7.54 3.03 3.36
C SER A 361 6.12 2.67 2.91
N ARG A 362 5.16 3.58 3.16
CA ARG A 362 3.79 3.46 2.64
C ARG A 362 3.67 3.65 1.13
N ASN A 363 4.74 4.13 0.49
CA ASN A 363 4.73 4.47 -0.94
C ASN A 363 4.37 3.26 -1.83
N GLY A 364 4.86 2.06 -1.49
CA GLY A 364 4.50 0.82 -2.17
C GLY A 364 2.98 0.60 -2.18
N GLY A 365 2.38 0.66 -1.00
CA GLY A 365 0.94 0.51 -0.85
C GLY A 365 0.12 1.59 -1.55
N HIS A 366 0.59 2.84 -1.61
CA HIS A 366 -0.12 3.91 -2.32
C HIS A 366 -0.20 3.65 -3.82
N VAL A 367 0.85 3.13 -4.43
CA VAL A 367 0.85 2.85 -5.88
C VAL A 367 0.14 1.54 -6.24
N GLU A 368 0.12 0.55 -5.34
CA GLU A 368 -0.50 -0.76 -5.54
C GLU A 368 -1.99 -0.79 -5.18
N LEU A 369 -2.52 0.22 -4.49
CA LEU A 369 -3.86 0.22 -3.88
C LEU A 369 -4.98 -0.26 -4.82
N ALA A 370 -4.94 0.11 -6.10
CA ALA A 370 -5.99 -0.30 -7.04
C ALA A 370 -5.99 -1.83 -7.27
N GLU A 371 -4.81 -2.44 -7.39
CA GLU A 371 -4.66 -3.90 -7.54
C GLU A 371 -5.13 -4.62 -6.28
N GLU A 372 -4.73 -4.12 -5.10
CA GLU A 372 -5.09 -4.66 -3.79
C GLU A 372 -6.60 -4.65 -3.57
N MET A 373 -7.25 -3.52 -3.84
CA MET A 373 -8.69 -3.37 -3.67
C MET A 373 -9.47 -4.28 -4.62
N ILE A 374 -9.09 -4.34 -5.90
CA ILE A 374 -9.74 -5.22 -6.88
C ILE A 374 -9.59 -6.69 -6.46
N TRP A 375 -8.39 -7.07 -6.01
CA TRP A 375 -8.13 -8.45 -5.59
C TRP A 375 -8.87 -8.84 -4.31
N LEU A 376 -8.92 -7.96 -3.31
CA LEU A 376 -9.61 -8.20 -2.05
C LEU A 376 -11.12 -8.36 -2.24
N TRP A 377 -11.71 -7.56 -3.13
CA TRP A 377 -13.15 -7.52 -3.36
C TRP A 377 -13.59 -8.31 -4.59
N ARG A 378 -12.67 -9.05 -5.23
CA ARG A 378 -13.06 -9.96 -6.32
C ARG A 378 -14.12 -10.94 -5.82
N ASP A 379 -15.07 -11.27 -6.66
CA ASP A 379 -16.17 -12.21 -6.38
C ASP A 379 -17.15 -11.74 -5.29
N TYR A 380 -17.05 -10.50 -4.82
CA TYR A 380 -17.99 -9.98 -3.86
C TYR A 380 -19.40 -9.89 -4.46
N ASP A 381 -20.35 -10.54 -3.78
CA ASP A 381 -21.76 -10.53 -4.13
C ASP A 381 -22.56 -9.93 -2.97
N PRO A 382 -23.20 -8.76 -3.14
CA PRO A 382 -23.95 -8.12 -2.07
C PRO A 382 -25.19 -8.92 -1.60
N ALA A 383 -25.62 -9.91 -2.38
CA ALA A 383 -26.72 -10.81 -1.99
C ALA A 383 -26.28 -11.89 -0.98
N LYS A 384 -24.97 -12.07 -0.79
CA LYS A 384 -24.41 -13.06 0.16
C LYS A 384 -24.02 -12.40 1.48
N SER A 385 -23.93 -13.21 2.53
CA SER A 385 -23.40 -12.84 3.85
C SER A 385 -22.21 -13.72 4.27
N SER A 386 -21.83 -14.69 3.43
CA SER A 386 -20.69 -15.58 3.65
C SER A 386 -20.16 -16.13 2.33
N GLN A 387 -18.88 -16.48 2.32
CA GLN A 387 -18.20 -17.18 1.23
C GLN A 387 -17.05 -17.98 1.83
N GLU A 388 -16.79 -19.16 1.29
CA GLU A 388 -15.55 -19.87 1.57
C GLU A 388 -14.43 -19.28 0.68
N PHE A 389 -13.35 -18.83 1.30
CA PHE A 389 -12.18 -18.33 0.58
C PHE A 389 -11.21 -19.48 0.33
N VAL A 390 -10.98 -19.75 -0.95
CA VAL A 390 -10.13 -20.84 -1.42
C VAL A 390 -8.93 -20.25 -2.14
N MET A 391 -7.75 -20.82 -1.90
CA MET A 391 -6.53 -20.41 -2.60
C MET A 391 -6.73 -20.47 -4.11
N ASP A 392 -6.25 -19.43 -4.79
CA ASP A 392 -6.21 -19.41 -6.25
C ASP A 392 -5.36 -20.61 -6.76
N PRO A 393 -5.86 -21.43 -7.69
CA PRO A 393 -5.09 -22.51 -8.28
C PRO A 393 -3.73 -22.07 -8.83
N ALA A 394 -3.66 -20.88 -9.44
CA ALA A 394 -2.41 -20.32 -9.92
C ALA A 394 -1.40 -20.03 -8.80
N GLU A 395 -1.88 -19.63 -7.60
CA GLU A 395 -1.02 -19.46 -6.43
C GLU A 395 -0.56 -20.80 -5.85
N LYS A 396 -1.40 -21.81 -5.91
CA LYS A 396 -1.05 -23.18 -5.47
C LYS A 396 0.11 -23.76 -6.27
N GLU A 397 0.17 -23.52 -7.57
CA GLU A 397 1.22 -24.01 -8.47
C GLU A 397 2.59 -23.30 -8.27
N LYS A 398 2.61 -22.08 -7.72
CA LYS A 398 3.86 -21.37 -7.47
C LYS A 398 4.71 -22.08 -6.40
N PRO A 399 6.04 -22.01 -6.47
CA PRO A 399 6.88 -22.53 -5.40
C PRO A 399 6.75 -21.70 -4.12
N TYR A 400 7.18 -22.24 -2.99
CA TYR A 400 7.40 -21.45 -1.79
C TYR A 400 8.47 -20.37 -2.03
N PHE A 401 8.31 -19.22 -1.39
CA PHE A 401 9.35 -18.20 -1.40
C PHE A 401 10.63 -18.72 -0.76
N ARG A 402 11.79 -18.41 -1.37
CA ARG A 402 13.11 -18.85 -0.92
C ARG A 402 14.10 -17.70 -0.99
N VAL A 403 15.07 -17.72 -0.10
CA VAL A 403 16.25 -16.85 -0.20
C VAL A 403 17.25 -17.50 -1.15
N ASN A 404 17.50 -16.85 -2.28
CA ASN A 404 18.34 -17.39 -3.35
C ASN A 404 19.82 -16.99 -3.22
N ALA A 405 20.14 -15.93 -2.44
CA ALA A 405 21.50 -15.45 -2.26
C ALA A 405 21.74 -15.02 -0.81
N LEU A 406 22.98 -15.21 -0.37
CA LEU A 406 23.49 -14.68 0.89
C LEU A 406 24.66 -13.74 0.56
N ASN A 407 24.53 -12.47 0.96
CA ASN A 407 25.60 -11.47 0.83
C ASN A 407 26.59 -11.66 1.98
N ARG A 408 27.77 -12.22 1.69
CA ARG A 408 28.86 -12.41 2.65
C ARG A 408 30.17 -11.86 2.10
#